data_619c2519df656abb27ecd321c58be945
#
_entry.id   619c2519df656abb27ecd321c58be945
#
_cell.length_a   1.000
_cell.length_b   1.000
_cell.length_c   1.000
_cell.angle_alpha   90.00
_cell.angle_beta   90.00
_cell.angle_gamma   90.00
#
_symmetry.space_group_name_H-M   'P 1'
#
loop_
_entity.id
_entity.type
_entity.pdbx_description
1 polymer ?
#
loop_
_entity_poly.entity_id
_entity_poly.type
_entity_poly.pdbx_seq_one_letter_code
_entity_poly.pdbx_strand_id
1 'polypeptide(L)'
;MTYLTINRRAALMGGALAVAAPAVLSSTNPAAAAGASDLPMRAVQQFSLGDMRLTVIDDMLFTVPTAIFGANQPEGSVDTLFAKYGLPQEFANMQGQVLLVETGDAKVLIDTGQGDVTLPDADVDNGRLFAGLKAIGVSPDDITHVFLTHGHFDHIGGVSQNGVACFPNASHYMNAAELEFWTAAPTDEANFANLMLSISNDKLNPIKDSIKTVSDGDEIVPGIRVLDAPGHTLGHMAVQLTSGGESLLHLIDTSVHYIVGTNEPEWALGIEHDPAQAVETRRKLFTMAAEQNLLVAGYHFPFPGIGRMSVNGDGFLYTPVSVS
;
A
#
# COMPACT_ATOMS: atom_id res chain seq x y z
N MET A 1 5.63 24.25 -10.22
CA MET A 1 5.62 23.00 -9.44
C MET A 1 5.65 23.40 -7.99
N THR A 2 4.51 23.32 -7.34
CA THR A 2 4.39 23.71 -5.93
C THR A 2 4.39 22.41 -5.15
N TYR A 3 5.49 22.10 -4.50
CA TYR A 3 5.62 20.91 -3.67
C TYR A 3 4.84 21.08 -2.37
N LEU A 4 4.23 20.02 -1.89
CA LEU A 4 3.62 19.98 -0.56
C LEU A 4 4.75 20.13 0.48
N THR A 5 4.99 21.33 0.99
CA THR A 5 5.96 21.55 2.05
C THR A 5 5.33 21.16 3.40
N ILE A 6 5.46 19.89 3.76
CA ILE A 6 5.16 19.44 5.12
C ILE A 6 6.31 19.94 6.00
N ASN A 7 6.04 20.93 6.85
CA ASN A 7 7.02 21.39 7.82
C ASN A 7 7.25 20.27 8.85
N ARG A 8 8.51 19.84 9.03
CA ARG A 8 8.93 18.77 9.97
C ARG A 8 8.39 18.95 11.40
N ARG A 9 8.17 20.21 11.84
CA ARG A 9 7.58 20.50 13.15
C ARG A 9 6.07 20.21 13.23
N ALA A 10 5.37 20.20 12.11
CA ALA A 10 3.95 19.91 12.10
C ALA A 10 3.67 18.39 12.15
N ALA A 11 4.59 17.56 11.65
CA ALA A 11 4.48 16.11 11.74
C ALA A 11 4.74 15.57 13.16
N LEU A 12 5.53 16.30 13.96
CA LEU A 12 5.90 15.89 15.34
C LEU A 12 5.01 16.47 16.44
N MET A 13 4.19 17.46 16.11
CA MET A 13 3.29 18.08 17.06
C MET A 13 1.93 18.19 16.41
N GLY A 14 0.97 17.39 16.67
CA GLY A 14 -0.42 17.53 16.22
C GLY A 14 -0.94 18.98 16.16
N GLY A 15 -0.17 19.88 15.53
CA GLY A 15 -0.38 21.30 15.44
C GLY A 15 -1.29 21.62 14.28
N ALA A 16 -2.47 22.15 14.60
CA ALA A 16 -3.45 22.66 13.67
C ALA A 16 -2.80 23.64 12.67
N LEU A 17 -2.62 23.22 11.42
CA LEU A 17 -2.49 24.12 10.28
C LEU A 17 -3.92 24.55 9.91
N ALA A 18 -4.29 25.76 10.32
CA ALA A 18 -5.50 26.38 9.83
C ALA A 18 -5.33 26.67 8.34
N VAL A 19 -5.78 25.76 7.50
CA VAL A 19 -5.99 26.01 6.07
C VAL A 19 -7.39 26.60 5.96
N ALA A 20 -7.45 27.88 5.58
CA ALA A 20 -8.72 28.52 5.23
C ALA A 20 -9.33 27.76 4.05
N ALA A 21 -10.47 27.12 4.27
CA ALA A 21 -11.20 26.42 3.22
C ALA A 21 -11.68 27.45 2.19
N PRO A 22 -11.37 27.31 0.89
CA PRO A 22 -12.08 28.06 -0.13
C PRO A 22 -13.51 27.51 -0.23
N ALA A 23 -14.49 28.40 -0.28
CA ALA A 23 -15.87 28.06 -0.51
C ALA A 23 -16.00 27.27 -1.82
N VAL A 24 -16.45 26.03 -1.75
CA VAL A 24 -16.76 25.21 -2.90
C VAL A 24 -17.99 25.76 -3.58
N LEU A 25 -17.79 26.49 -4.66
CA LEU A 25 -18.85 26.75 -5.64
C LEU A 25 -19.07 25.45 -6.41
N SER A 26 -20.15 24.76 -6.09
CA SER A 26 -20.60 23.59 -6.85
C SER A 26 -20.96 24.01 -8.27
N SER A 27 -20.05 23.84 -9.21
CA SER A 27 -20.39 23.80 -10.63
C SER A 27 -20.72 22.34 -10.96
N THR A 28 -22.00 22.03 -11.09
CA THR A 28 -22.50 20.80 -11.67
C THR A 28 -22.14 20.78 -13.16
N ASN A 29 -20.97 20.32 -13.50
CA ASN A 29 -20.67 19.85 -14.83
C ASN A 29 -20.66 18.32 -14.77
N PRO A 30 -21.56 17.59 -15.45
CA PRO A 30 -21.44 16.17 -15.59
C PRO A 30 -20.39 15.91 -16.70
N ALA A 31 -19.11 16.20 -16.42
CA ALA A 31 -18.06 15.47 -17.09
C ALA A 31 -18.19 14.05 -16.54
N ALA A 32 -18.66 13.11 -17.35
CA ALA A 32 -18.55 11.72 -17.05
C ALA A 32 -17.09 11.48 -16.65
N ALA A 33 -16.87 11.14 -15.39
CA ALA A 33 -15.55 10.69 -14.95
C ALA A 33 -15.19 9.54 -15.91
N ALA A 34 -14.18 9.74 -16.75
CA ALA A 34 -13.59 8.63 -17.45
C ALA A 34 -13.26 7.62 -16.35
N GLY A 35 -13.98 6.49 -16.35
CA GLY A 35 -13.77 5.50 -15.29
C GLY A 35 -12.31 5.10 -15.30
N ALA A 36 -11.75 4.75 -14.15
CA ALA A 36 -10.36 4.28 -14.03
C ALA A 36 -10.00 3.21 -15.08
N SER A 37 -11.00 2.52 -15.66
CA SER A 37 -10.88 1.58 -16.77
C SER A 37 -10.43 2.17 -18.11
N ASP A 38 -10.49 3.49 -18.31
CA ASP A 38 -10.11 4.15 -19.58
C ASP A 38 -8.67 4.65 -19.60
N LEU A 39 -7.99 4.57 -18.45
CA LEU A 39 -6.58 4.95 -18.35
C LEU A 39 -5.68 3.86 -18.96
N PRO A 40 -4.56 4.22 -19.63
CA PRO A 40 -3.63 3.23 -20.16
C PRO A 40 -2.96 2.45 -19.02
N MET A 41 -2.80 1.14 -19.20
CA MET A 41 -1.99 0.30 -18.32
C MET A 41 -0.54 0.84 -18.25
N ARG A 42 0.06 0.83 -17.03
CA ARG A 42 1.48 1.19 -16.85
C ARG A 42 2.37 -0.02 -17.14
N ALA A 43 2.37 -1.01 -16.26
CA ALA A 43 3.11 -2.25 -16.42
C ALA A 43 2.39 -3.41 -15.73
N VAL A 44 2.62 -4.60 -16.26
CA VAL A 44 2.15 -5.86 -15.67
C VAL A 44 3.27 -6.88 -15.78
N GLN A 45 3.58 -7.58 -14.67
CA GLN A 45 4.52 -8.70 -14.63
C GLN A 45 3.79 -9.94 -14.13
N GLN A 46 3.87 -11.02 -14.89
CA GLN A 46 3.34 -12.34 -14.50
C GLN A 46 4.48 -13.30 -14.23
N PHE A 47 4.31 -14.15 -13.22
CA PHE A 47 5.25 -15.23 -12.89
C PHE A 47 4.52 -16.31 -12.10
N SER A 48 5.18 -17.47 -11.92
CA SER A 48 4.64 -18.59 -11.14
C SER A 48 5.30 -18.68 -9.77
N LEU A 49 4.54 -19.13 -8.77
CA LEU A 49 5.00 -19.58 -7.46
C LEU A 49 4.38 -20.97 -7.22
N GLY A 50 5.14 -22.03 -7.48
CA GLY A 50 4.54 -23.36 -7.53
C GLY A 50 3.38 -23.43 -8.52
N ASP A 51 2.19 -23.82 -8.04
CA ASP A 51 0.97 -23.92 -8.85
C ASP A 51 0.17 -22.60 -8.91
N MET A 52 0.61 -21.55 -8.21
CA MET A 52 -0.01 -20.22 -8.24
C MET A 52 0.52 -19.41 -9.41
N ARG A 53 -0.36 -18.66 -10.09
CA ARG A 53 0.02 -17.59 -11.01
C ARG A 53 -0.10 -16.28 -10.27
N LEU A 54 0.98 -15.52 -10.25
CA LEU A 54 1.04 -14.20 -9.66
C LEU A 54 1.12 -13.14 -10.75
N THR A 55 0.34 -12.08 -10.59
CA THR A 55 0.38 -10.92 -11.49
C THR A 55 0.56 -9.66 -10.66
N VAL A 56 1.72 -9.01 -10.81
CA VAL A 56 1.96 -7.67 -10.25
C VAL A 56 1.48 -6.63 -11.25
N ILE A 57 0.62 -5.74 -10.80
CA ILE A 57 0.08 -4.63 -11.60
C ILE A 57 0.63 -3.32 -11.04
N ASP A 58 1.38 -2.57 -11.85
CA ASP A 58 1.85 -1.21 -11.51
C ASP A 58 0.64 -0.27 -11.56
N ASP A 59 0.10 0.05 -10.37
CA ASP A 59 -1.14 0.80 -10.24
C ASP A 59 -0.91 2.30 -10.30
N MET A 60 0.05 2.80 -9.53
CA MET A 60 0.26 4.24 -9.39
C MET A 60 1.73 4.62 -9.20
N LEU A 61 2.01 5.90 -9.41
CA LEU A 61 3.27 6.55 -9.06
C LEU A 61 2.98 7.90 -8.45
N PHE A 62 3.56 8.17 -7.28
CA PHE A 62 3.51 9.47 -6.64
C PHE A 62 4.87 9.84 -6.03
N THR A 63 5.03 11.10 -5.71
CA THR A 63 6.28 11.64 -5.17
C THR A 63 6.04 12.15 -3.76
N VAL A 64 6.92 11.77 -2.83
CA VAL A 64 6.89 12.23 -1.45
C VAL A 64 8.19 12.94 -1.08
N PRO A 65 8.15 13.94 -0.18
CA PRO A 65 9.37 14.53 0.36
C PRO A 65 10.18 13.47 1.12
N THR A 66 11.51 13.45 0.96
CA THR A 66 12.40 12.54 1.72
C THR A 66 12.26 12.71 3.23
N ALA A 67 11.78 13.87 3.67
CA ALA A 67 11.56 14.19 5.07
C ALA A 67 10.54 13.30 5.81
N ILE A 68 9.70 12.52 5.08
CA ILE A 68 8.80 11.56 5.72
C ILE A 68 9.53 10.32 6.23
N PHE A 69 10.69 10.00 5.66
CA PHE A 69 11.53 8.88 6.09
C PHE A 69 12.48 9.33 7.20
N GLY A 70 12.78 8.44 8.13
CA GLY A 70 13.71 8.75 9.22
C GLY A 70 13.22 9.87 10.15
N ALA A 71 11.91 9.91 10.47
CA ALA A 71 11.31 10.92 11.32
C ALA A 71 11.93 10.99 12.73
N ASN A 72 12.56 9.91 13.18
CA ASN A 72 13.30 9.80 14.43
C ASN A 72 14.82 10.07 14.27
N GLN A 73 15.26 10.53 13.09
CA GLN A 73 16.68 10.76 12.81
C GLN A 73 17.03 12.25 12.72
N PRO A 74 18.31 12.63 12.88
CA PRO A 74 18.78 13.97 12.62
C PRO A 74 18.46 14.44 11.20
N GLU A 75 18.27 15.74 11.03
CA GLU A 75 18.06 16.35 9.71
C GLU A 75 19.21 16.02 8.76
N GLY A 76 18.89 15.66 7.49
CA GLY A 76 19.86 15.29 6.47
C GLY A 76 20.32 13.82 6.51
N SER A 77 19.86 13.01 7.47
CA SER A 77 20.22 11.58 7.52
C SER A 77 19.72 10.84 6.28
N VAL A 78 18.46 11.08 5.88
CA VAL A 78 17.86 10.47 4.69
C VAL A 78 18.56 10.94 3.42
N ASP A 79 18.86 12.23 3.31
CA ASP A 79 19.56 12.81 2.17
C ASP A 79 20.95 12.18 2.00
N THR A 80 21.65 11.95 3.12
CA THR A 80 22.96 11.26 3.14
C THR A 80 22.82 9.82 2.65
N LEU A 81 21.80 9.10 3.10
CA LEU A 81 21.52 7.72 2.66
C LEU A 81 21.19 7.71 1.16
N PHE A 82 20.32 8.61 0.69
CA PHE A 82 19.93 8.68 -0.71
C PHE A 82 21.11 9.02 -1.62
N ALA A 83 21.97 9.98 -1.23
CA ALA A 83 23.19 10.31 -1.96
C ALA A 83 24.12 9.10 -2.15
N LYS A 84 24.25 8.23 -1.14
CA LYS A 84 25.04 6.99 -1.20
C LYS A 84 24.54 6.03 -2.29
N TYR A 85 23.24 6.07 -2.58
CA TYR A 85 22.60 5.22 -3.61
C TYR A 85 22.32 5.97 -4.93
N GLY A 86 22.76 7.22 -5.06
CA GLY A 86 22.54 8.03 -6.26
C GLY A 86 21.06 8.43 -6.47
N LEU A 87 20.28 8.47 -5.39
CA LEU A 87 18.86 8.86 -5.41
C LEU A 87 18.70 10.38 -5.21
N PRO A 88 17.58 10.96 -5.69
CA PRO A 88 17.24 12.35 -5.40
C PRO A 88 17.13 12.59 -3.90
N GLN A 89 17.65 13.71 -3.39
CA GLN A 89 17.71 14.01 -1.97
C GLN A 89 16.51 14.81 -1.44
N GLU A 90 15.71 15.38 -2.32
CA GLU A 90 14.55 16.19 -1.94
C GLU A 90 13.23 15.42 -1.95
N PHE A 91 13.17 14.37 -2.76
CA PHE A 91 11.96 13.56 -2.94
C PHE A 91 12.29 12.11 -3.25
N ALA A 92 11.32 11.24 -2.95
CA ALA A 92 11.32 9.84 -3.36
C ALA A 92 10.11 9.55 -4.24
N ASN A 93 10.32 8.75 -5.28
CA ASN A 93 9.25 8.21 -6.09
C ASN A 93 8.73 6.93 -5.41
N MET A 94 7.43 6.89 -5.18
CA MET A 94 6.71 5.76 -4.59
C MET A 94 5.84 5.15 -5.67
N GLN A 95 6.07 3.90 -5.99
CA GLN A 95 5.15 3.10 -6.81
C GLN A 95 4.12 2.42 -5.91
N GLY A 96 2.91 2.18 -6.40
CA GLY A 96 1.94 1.30 -5.75
C GLY A 96 1.68 0.12 -6.65
N GLN A 97 1.76 -1.10 -6.11
CA GLN A 97 1.69 -2.33 -6.88
C GLN A 97 0.67 -3.29 -6.27
N VAL A 98 -0.38 -3.56 -7.04
CA VAL A 98 -1.41 -4.52 -6.62
C VAL A 98 -1.00 -5.93 -7.07
N LEU A 99 -1.20 -6.91 -6.20
CA LEU A 99 -0.91 -8.30 -6.50
C LEU A 99 -2.20 -9.11 -6.70
N LEU A 100 -2.38 -9.67 -7.90
CA LEU A 100 -3.39 -10.68 -8.18
C LEU A 100 -2.75 -12.07 -8.06
N VAL A 101 -3.38 -12.95 -7.29
CA VAL A 101 -2.99 -14.37 -7.15
C VAL A 101 -4.11 -15.24 -7.70
N GLU A 102 -3.79 -16.06 -8.70
CA GLU A 102 -4.69 -17.08 -9.26
C GLU A 102 -4.24 -18.45 -8.77
N THR A 103 -5.14 -19.18 -8.09
CA THR A 103 -4.88 -20.51 -7.55
C THR A 103 -6.16 -21.36 -7.58
N GLY A 104 -6.14 -22.51 -8.27
CA GLY A 104 -7.35 -23.26 -8.53
C GLY A 104 -8.40 -22.38 -9.23
N ASP A 105 -9.61 -22.34 -8.66
CA ASP A 105 -10.70 -21.49 -9.15
C ASP A 105 -10.71 -20.08 -8.50
N ALA A 106 -9.80 -19.81 -7.57
CA ALA A 106 -9.74 -18.54 -6.87
C ALA A 106 -8.89 -17.51 -7.62
N LYS A 107 -9.41 -16.28 -7.69
CA LYS A 107 -8.69 -15.06 -8.06
C LYS A 107 -8.71 -14.13 -6.87
N VAL A 108 -7.58 -14.03 -6.18
CA VAL A 108 -7.42 -13.26 -4.96
C VAL A 108 -6.66 -11.97 -5.26
N LEU A 109 -7.29 -10.83 -5.03
CA LEU A 109 -6.66 -9.53 -5.15
C LEU A 109 -6.16 -9.11 -3.77
N ILE A 110 -4.88 -8.78 -3.66
CA ILE A 110 -4.26 -8.21 -2.46
C ILE A 110 -4.15 -6.72 -2.68
N ASP A 111 -4.97 -5.97 -1.95
CA ASP A 111 -5.28 -4.55 -2.12
C ASP A 111 -5.96 -4.21 -3.45
N THR A 112 -6.37 -2.96 -3.60
CA THR A 112 -7.14 -2.48 -4.75
C THR A 112 -6.56 -1.21 -5.38
N GLY A 113 -5.36 -0.81 -4.96
CA GLY A 113 -4.69 0.37 -5.47
C GLY A 113 -5.39 1.67 -5.08
N GLN A 114 -4.97 2.74 -5.74
CA GLN A 114 -5.49 4.08 -5.50
C GLN A 114 -6.90 4.30 -6.06
N GLY A 115 -7.30 3.56 -7.08
CA GLY A 115 -8.59 3.76 -7.75
C GLY A 115 -8.73 5.17 -8.33
N ASP A 116 -9.82 5.85 -7.97
CA ASP A 116 -10.15 7.23 -8.38
C ASP A 116 -9.85 8.28 -7.30
N VAL A 117 -9.14 7.90 -6.25
CA VAL A 117 -8.79 8.83 -5.16
C VAL A 117 -7.81 9.89 -5.67
N THR A 118 -8.13 11.15 -5.39
CA THR A 118 -7.26 12.29 -5.65
C THR A 118 -6.95 13.01 -4.35
N LEU A 119 -5.70 13.41 -4.17
CA LEU A 119 -5.28 14.20 -3.01
C LEU A 119 -5.17 15.67 -3.41
N PRO A 120 -5.61 16.62 -2.56
CA PRO A 120 -5.41 18.05 -2.80
C PRO A 120 -3.91 18.35 -2.96
N ASP A 121 -3.56 19.14 -3.98
CA ASP A 121 -2.22 19.63 -4.25
C ASP A 121 -1.14 18.53 -4.46
N ALA A 122 -1.54 17.28 -4.66
CA ALA A 122 -0.63 16.20 -5.00
C ALA A 122 -0.68 15.89 -6.51
N ASP A 123 0.49 15.80 -7.11
CA ASP A 123 0.64 15.27 -8.48
C ASP A 123 0.66 13.74 -8.40
N VAL A 124 -0.52 13.17 -8.27
CA VAL A 124 -0.71 11.72 -8.18
C VAL A 124 -1.39 11.26 -9.45
N ASP A 125 -0.75 10.33 -10.14
CA ASP A 125 -1.38 9.68 -11.27
C ASP A 125 -2.44 8.68 -10.76
N ASN A 126 -3.64 8.71 -11.32
CA ASN A 126 -4.75 7.84 -10.91
C ASN A 126 -4.39 6.35 -11.07
N GLY A 127 -5.01 5.51 -10.23
CA GLY A 127 -4.80 4.07 -10.23
C GLY A 127 -5.06 3.40 -11.59
N ARG A 128 -4.26 2.41 -11.91
CA ARG A 128 -4.28 1.67 -13.19
C ARG A 128 -4.69 0.20 -13.02
N LEU A 129 -5.14 -0.19 -11.83
CA LEU A 129 -5.54 -1.57 -11.55
C LEU A 129 -6.51 -2.13 -12.61
N PHE A 130 -7.60 -1.41 -12.87
CA PHE A 130 -8.63 -1.88 -13.82
C PHE A 130 -8.08 -1.97 -15.25
N ALA A 131 -7.20 -1.06 -15.65
CA ALA A 131 -6.51 -1.14 -16.93
C ALA A 131 -5.56 -2.35 -16.99
N GLY A 132 -4.86 -2.64 -15.91
CA GLY A 132 -3.99 -3.82 -15.76
C GLY A 132 -4.78 -5.12 -15.83
N LEU A 133 -5.87 -5.24 -15.07
CA LEU A 133 -6.78 -6.40 -15.11
C LEU A 133 -7.32 -6.63 -16.53
N LYS A 134 -7.81 -5.60 -17.18
CA LYS A 134 -8.31 -5.66 -18.56
C LYS A 134 -7.22 -6.14 -19.53
N ALA A 135 -5.99 -5.68 -19.37
CA ALA A 135 -4.87 -6.05 -20.26
C ALA A 135 -4.52 -7.55 -20.17
N ILE A 136 -4.76 -8.18 -19.02
CA ILE A 136 -4.57 -9.63 -18.83
C ILE A 136 -5.86 -10.44 -19.04
N GLY A 137 -6.94 -9.80 -19.47
CA GLY A 137 -8.22 -10.46 -19.75
C GLY A 137 -9.02 -10.84 -18.51
N VAL A 138 -8.77 -10.20 -17.36
CA VAL A 138 -9.51 -10.40 -16.11
C VAL A 138 -10.50 -9.26 -15.92
N SER A 139 -11.77 -9.60 -15.68
CA SER A 139 -12.82 -8.64 -15.31
C SER A 139 -12.85 -8.48 -13.79
N PRO A 140 -13.26 -7.33 -13.26
CA PRO A 140 -13.60 -7.18 -11.84
C PRO A 140 -14.61 -8.22 -11.33
N ASP A 141 -15.53 -8.67 -12.19
CA ASP A 141 -16.51 -9.72 -11.88
C ASP A 141 -15.89 -11.12 -11.71
N ASP A 142 -14.66 -11.33 -12.23
CA ASP A 142 -13.93 -12.59 -12.09
C ASP A 142 -13.19 -12.71 -10.76
N ILE A 143 -13.00 -11.59 -10.04
CA ILE A 143 -12.33 -11.58 -8.74
C ILE A 143 -13.23 -12.24 -7.71
N THR A 144 -12.70 -13.26 -7.04
CA THR A 144 -13.44 -14.06 -6.05
C THR A 144 -13.19 -13.62 -4.62
N HIS A 145 -12.01 -13.06 -4.35
CA HIS A 145 -11.58 -12.60 -3.03
C HIS A 145 -10.81 -11.29 -3.16
N VAL A 146 -11.06 -10.36 -2.26
CA VAL A 146 -10.27 -9.13 -2.09
C VAL A 146 -9.82 -9.08 -0.63
N PHE A 147 -8.52 -9.05 -0.43
CA PHE A 147 -7.92 -8.83 0.89
C PHE A 147 -7.38 -7.41 0.95
N LEU A 148 -7.93 -6.61 1.87
CA LEU A 148 -7.51 -5.24 2.16
C LEU A 148 -6.55 -5.29 3.35
N THR A 149 -5.28 -5.00 3.09
CA THR A 149 -4.20 -5.18 4.06
C THR A 149 -4.23 -4.14 5.17
N HIS A 150 -4.61 -2.90 4.82
CA HIS A 150 -4.85 -1.79 5.72
C HIS A 150 -5.66 -0.68 5.01
N GLY A 151 -6.01 0.37 5.73
CA GLY A 151 -7.00 1.34 5.22
C GLY A 151 -6.43 2.61 4.56
N HIS A 152 -5.17 2.67 4.15
CA HIS A 152 -4.67 3.81 3.39
C HIS A 152 -5.26 3.85 1.98
N PHE A 153 -5.43 5.07 1.46
CA PHE A 153 -6.16 5.35 0.22
C PHE A 153 -5.58 4.63 -1.01
N ASP A 154 -4.30 4.45 -1.03
CA ASP A 154 -3.56 3.81 -2.12
C ASP A 154 -3.60 2.27 -2.09
N HIS A 155 -4.21 1.70 -1.05
CA HIS A 155 -4.48 0.26 -0.92
C HIS A 155 -5.96 -0.07 -1.11
N ILE A 156 -6.85 0.79 -0.63
CA ILE A 156 -8.30 0.54 -0.66
C ILE A 156 -9.05 1.38 -1.68
N GLY A 157 -8.39 2.33 -2.36
CA GLY A 157 -9.06 3.33 -3.21
C GLY A 157 -9.89 2.75 -4.35
N GLY A 158 -9.50 1.59 -4.88
CA GLY A 158 -10.24 0.90 -5.93
C GLY A 158 -11.33 -0.06 -5.46
N VAL A 159 -11.56 -0.22 -4.15
CA VAL A 159 -12.53 -1.21 -3.64
C VAL A 159 -13.97 -0.82 -3.93
N SER A 160 -14.27 0.48 -3.93
CA SER A 160 -15.58 1.02 -4.30
C SER A 160 -15.47 2.32 -5.08
N GLN A 161 -16.45 2.61 -5.91
CA GLN A 161 -16.55 3.85 -6.67
C GLN A 161 -18.00 4.33 -6.69
N ASN A 162 -18.22 5.62 -6.44
CA ASN A 162 -19.56 6.21 -6.39
C ASN A 162 -20.53 5.45 -5.45
N GLY A 163 -20.04 4.95 -4.32
CA GLY A 163 -20.84 4.22 -3.34
C GLY A 163 -21.19 2.78 -3.73
N VAL A 164 -20.54 2.21 -4.76
CA VAL A 164 -20.78 0.85 -5.24
C VAL A 164 -19.49 0.05 -5.21
N ALA A 165 -19.56 -1.20 -4.74
CA ALA A 165 -18.44 -2.14 -4.77
C ALA A 165 -17.93 -2.37 -6.20
N CYS A 166 -16.62 -2.29 -6.41
CA CYS A 166 -16.00 -2.52 -7.72
C CYS A 166 -15.79 -4.00 -8.03
N PHE A 167 -15.82 -4.87 -7.02
CA PHE A 167 -15.65 -6.33 -7.14
C PHE A 167 -16.88 -7.05 -6.61
N PRO A 168 -18.01 -7.05 -7.35
CA PRO A 168 -19.33 -7.41 -6.83
C PRO A 168 -19.46 -8.89 -6.46
N ASN A 169 -18.65 -9.77 -7.06
CA ASN A 169 -18.67 -11.21 -6.80
C ASN A 169 -17.64 -11.64 -5.76
N ALA A 170 -16.80 -10.72 -5.26
CA ALA A 170 -15.74 -11.04 -4.32
C ALA A 170 -16.22 -11.10 -2.87
N SER A 171 -15.66 -12.02 -2.09
CA SER A 171 -15.63 -11.90 -0.64
C SER A 171 -14.53 -10.93 -0.24
N HIS A 172 -14.85 -9.93 0.57
CA HIS A 172 -13.89 -8.94 1.06
C HIS A 172 -13.41 -9.31 2.45
N TYR A 173 -12.12 -9.08 2.72
CA TYR A 173 -11.46 -9.41 4.00
C TYR A 173 -10.61 -8.23 4.47
N MET A 174 -10.56 -8.01 5.78
CA MET A 174 -9.74 -6.99 6.42
C MET A 174 -9.50 -7.35 7.89
N ASN A 175 -8.45 -6.83 8.51
CA ASN A 175 -8.29 -6.93 9.96
C ASN A 175 -9.40 -6.15 10.69
N ALA A 176 -9.89 -6.69 11.82
CA ALA A 176 -10.99 -6.08 12.57
C ALA A 176 -10.64 -4.67 13.09
N ALA A 177 -9.40 -4.47 13.58
CA ALA A 177 -8.97 -3.16 14.09
C ALA A 177 -8.84 -2.12 12.97
N GLU A 178 -8.42 -2.53 11.77
CA GLU A 178 -8.40 -1.67 10.58
C GLU A 178 -9.81 -1.25 10.19
N LEU A 179 -10.72 -2.22 10.08
CA LEU A 179 -12.11 -1.96 9.71
C LEU A 179 -12.77 -0.99 10.69
N GLU A 180 -12.61 -1.22 11.99
CA GLU A 180 -13.17 -0.33 13.02
C GLU A 180 -12.61 1.08 12.92
N PHE A 181 -11.28 1.21 12.81
CA PHE A 181 -10.61 2.52 12.77
C PHE A 181 -11.01 3.31 11.52
N TRP A 182 -10.88 2.71 10.33
CA TRP A 182 -11.08 3.42 9.07
C TRP A 182 -12.53 3.63 8.66
N THR A 183 -13.48 2.98 9.34
CA THR A 183 -14.93 3.24 9.20
C THR A 183 -15.49 4.11 10.32
N ALA A 184 -14.66 4.55 11.26
CA ALA A 184 -15.05 5.54 12.27
C ALA A 184 -15.42 6.89 11.61
N ALA A 185 -16.34 7.62 12.23
CA ALA A 185 -16.75 8.91 11.70
C ALA A 185 -15.58 9.91 11.71
N PRO A 186 -15.28 10.59 10.59
CA PRO A 186 -14.31 11.68 10.57
C PRO A 186 -14.69 12.79 11.54
N THR A 187 -13.70 13.50 12.05
CA THR A 187 -13.91 14.70 12.88
C THR A 187 -13.96 15.96 12.03
N ASP A 188 -14.27 17.09 12.64
CA ASP A 188 -14.25 18.40 11.96
C ASP A 188 -12.83 19.01 11.86
N GLU A 189 -11.80 18.30 12.31
CA GLU A 189 -10.43 18.79 12.28
C GLU A 189 -9.86 18.78 10.86
N ALA A 190 -9.38 19.94 10.41
CA ALA A 190 -8.73 20.09 9.12
C ALA A 190 -7.24 19.69 9.21
N ASN A 191 -6.97 18.38 9.27
CA ASN A 191 -5.62 17.82 9.26
C ASN A 191 -5.52 16.61 8.30
N PHE A 192 -4.28 16.20 8.00
CA PHE A 192 -4.01 15.12 7.06
C PHE A 192 -4.58 13.77 7.53
N ALA A 193 -4.48 13.46 8.82
CA ALA A 193 -5.00 12.20 9.35
C ALA A 193 -6.52 12.09 9.18
N ASN A 194 -7.26 13.18 9.44
CA ASN A 194 -8.70 13.21 9.23
C ASN A 194 -9.11 13.18 7.76
N LEU A 195 -8.29 13.78 6.87
CA LEU A 195 -8.47 13.63 5.42
C LEU A 195 -8.34 12.17 5.00
N MET A 196 -7.30 11.46 5.46
CA MET A 196 -7.11 10.03 5.19
C MET A 196 -8.29 9.21 5.72
N LEU A 197 -8.73 9.47 6.96
CA LEU A 197 -9.89 8.81 7.54
C LEU A 197 -11.17 9.05 6.73
N SER A 198 -11.38 10.28 6.27
CA SER A 198 -12.55 10.63 5.44
C SER A 198 -12.56 9.89 4.10
N ILE A 199 -11.40 9.83 3.43
CA ILE A 199 -11.25 9.11 2.16
C ILE A 199 -11.50 7.61 2.37
N SER A 200 -10.87 7.02 3.39
CA SER A 200 -11.01 5.60 3.69
C SER A 200 -12.43 5.22 4.08
N ASN A 201 -13.09 6.09 4.86
CA ASN A 201 -14.49 5.94 5.23
C ASN A 201 -15.40 5.93 3.99
N ASP A 202 -15.20 6.85 3.03
CA ASP A 202 -15.95 6.90 1.78
C ASP A 202 -15.79 5.60 0.96
N LYS A 203 -14.57 5.05 0.92
CA LYS A 203 -14.26 3.82 0.18
C LYS A 203 -14.76 2.55 0.86
N LEU A 204 -14.69 2.46 2.18
CA LEU A 204 -15.05 1.24 2.92
C LEU A 204 -16.54 1.16 3.26
N ASN A 205 -17.21 2.29 3.53
CA ASN A 205 -18.63 2.30 3.93
C ASN A 205 -19.56 1.54 2.99
N PRO A 206 -19.41 1.60 1.64
CA PRO A 206 -20.27 0.87 0.72
C PRO A 206 -20.25 -0.65 0.90
N ILE A 207 -19.15 -1.20 1.47
CA ILE A 207 -18.92 -2.64 1.57
C ILE A 207 -18.74 -3.12 3.00
N LYS A 208 -18.65 -2.24 4.00
CA LYS A 208 -18.22 -2.54 5.38
C LYS A 208 -18.96 -3.72 6.01
N ASP A 209 -20.29 -3.78 5.81
CA ASP A 209 -21.13 -4.81 6.42
C ASP A 209 -20.93 -6.20 5.79
N SER A 210 -20.25 -6.28 4.64
CA SER A 210 -19.91 -7.52 3.94
C SER A 210 -18.46 -7.94 4.14
N ILE A 211 -17.62 -7.09 4.76
CA ILE A 211 -16.22 -7.42 5.04
C ILE A 211 -16.15 -8.49 6.14
N LYS A 212 -15.45 -9.56 5.84
CA LYS A 212 -15.11 -10.63 6.78
C LYS A 212 -13.82 -10.25 7.50
N THR A 213 -13.83 -10.30 8.82
CA THR A 213 -12.62 -10.01 9.60
C THR A 213 -11.69 -11.21 9.63
N VAL A 214 -10.38 -10.93 9.56
CA VAL A 214 -9.30 -11.93 9.65
C VAL A 214 -8.29 -11.54 10.71
N SER A 215 -7.55 -12.53 11.18
CA SER A 215 -6.53 -12.45 12.23
C SER A 215 -5.24 -13.15 11.80
N ASP A 216 -4.16 -12.96 12.57
CA ASP A 216 -2.87 -13.61 12.32
C ASP A 216 -3.00 -15.11 12.10
N GLY A 217 -2.43 -15.59 11.00
CA GLY A 217 -2.41 -17.00 10.65
C GLY A 217 -3.63 -17.52 9.88
N ASP A 218 -4.69 -16.71 9.73
CA ASP A 218 -5.85 -17.10 8.90
C ASP A 218 -5.44 -17.23 7.42
N GLU A 219 -6.15 -18.10 6.71
CA GLU A 219 -5.97 -18.25 5.25
C GLU A 219 -7.18 -17.66 4.50
N ILE A 220 -6.93 -16.78 3.56
CA ILE A 220 -7.98 -16.25 2.65
C ILE A 220 -8.49 -17.39 1.75
N VAL A 221 -7.54 -18.14 1.18
CA VAL A 221 -7.73 -19.43 0.53
C VAL A 221 -6.50 -20.30 0.82
N PRO A 222 -6.53 -21.62 0.63
CA PRO A 222 -5.37 -22.48 0.90
C PRO A 222 -4.08 -21.95 0.25
N GLY A 223 -3.06 -21.74 1.09
CA GLY A 223 -1.75 -21.24 0.67
C GLY A 223 -1.63 -19.72 0.63
N ILE A 224 -2.68 -18.95 0.92
CA ILE A 224 -2.62 -17.49 1.08
C ILE A 224 -2.93 -17.14 2.52
N ARG A 225 -1.89 -16.98 3.34
CA ARG A 225 -1.97 -16.73 4.77
C ARG A 225 -1.71 -15.27 5.09
N VAL A 226 -2.53 -14.69 5.97
CA VAL A 226 -2.30 -13.33 6.49
C VAL A 226 -1.48 -13.37 7.76
N LEU A 227 -0.66 -12.36 7.97
CA LEU A 227 0.26 -12.24 9.10
C LEU A 227 0.10 -10.86 9.73
N ASP A 228 -0.04 -10.80 11.06
CA ASP A 228 -0.06 -9.52 11.77
C ASP A 228 1.26 -8.76 11.55
N ALA A 229 1.12 -7.53 11.08
CA ALA A 229 2.22 -6.62 10.81
C ALA A 229 1.91 -5.18 11.30
N PRO A 230 1.44 -5.00 12.56
CA PRO A 230 1.00 -3.71 13.07
C PRO A 230 2.14 -2.71 13.20
N GLY A 231 1.78 -1.43 13.28
CA GLY A 231 2.68 -0.30 13.49
C GLY A 231 2.57 0.75 12.41
N HIS A 232 2.62 0.37 11.13
CA HIS A 232 2.33 1.28 10.02
C HIS A 232 0.90 1.81 10.13
N THR A 233 -0.07 0.91 10.26
CA THR A 233 -1.40 1.19 10.79
C THR A 233 -1.71 0.25 11.94
N LEU A 234 -2.86 0.45 12.60
CA LEU A 234 -3.22 -0.23 13.84
C LEU A 234 -3.31 -1.76 13.68
N GLY A 235 -3.83 -2.23 12.58
CA GLY A 235 -4.02 -3.66 12.26
C GLY A 235 -3.48 -4.03 10.89
N HIS A 236 -2.46 -3.32 10.39
CA HIS A 236 -1.79 -3.65 9.14
C HIS A 236 -1.36 -5.11 9.09
N MET A 237 -1.53 -5.74 7.93
CA MET A 237 -1.20 -7.15 7.72
C MET A 237 -0.30 -7.34 6.51
N ALA A 238 0.67 -8.24 6.65
CA ALA A 238 1.45 -8.81 5.55
C ALA A 238 0.80 -10.10 5.04
N VAL A 239 1.28 -10.63 3.91
CA VAL A 239 0.75 -11.87 3.32
C VAL A 239 1.87 -12.84 3.00
N GLN A 240 1.72 -14.09 3.40
CA GLN A 240 2.59 -15.18 2.97
C GLN A 240 1.86 -16.06 1.97
N LEU A 241 2.46 -16.23 0.80
CA LEU A 241 2.01 -17.16 -0.23
C LEU A 241 2.87 -18.42 -0.18
N THR A 242 2.24 -19.59 -0.27
CA THR A 242 2.97 -20.88 -0.28
C THR A 242 2.32 -21.83 -1.26
N SER A 243 3.09 -22.34 -2.22
CA SER A 243 2.64 -23.31 -3.21
C SER A 243 3.80 -24.13 -3.74
N GLY A 244 3.63 -25.43 -3.91
CA GLY A 244 4.64 -26.31 -4.53
C GLY A 244 5.99 -26.36 -3.79
N GLY A 245 6.03 -26.03 -2.50
CA GLY A 245 7.27 -25.92 -1.71
C GLY A 245 8.00 -24.59 -1.87
N GLU A 246 7.47 -23.66 -2.63
CA GLU A 246 7.97 -22.29 -2.76
C GLU A 246 7.16 -21.34 -1.89
N SER A 247 7.78 -20.25 -1.41
CA SER A 247 7.12 -19.25 -0.57
C SER A 247 7.55 -17.84 -0.93
N LEU A 248 6.58 -16.93 -0.86
CA LEU A 248 6.75 -15.48 -1.02
C LEU A 248 6.13 -14.76 0.16
N LEU A 249 6.84 -13.78 0.72
CA LEU A 249 6.34 -12.86 1.73
C LEU A 249 6.07 -11.49 1.08
N HIS A 250 4.80 -11.11 0.98
CA HIS A 250 4.44 -9.75 0.60
C HIS A 250 4.43 -8.86 1.84
N LEU A 251 5.40 -7.95 1.89
CA LEU A 251 5.64 -7.07 3.04
C LEU A 251 4.59 -5.98 3.19
N ILE A 252 3.90 -5.65 2.10
CA ILE A 252 3.00 -4.50 2.02
C ILE A 252 3.74 -3.24 2.50
N ASP A 253 3.23 -2.52 3.49
CA ASP A 253 3.79 -1.28 4.02
C ASP A 253 4.61 -1.48 5.31
N THR A 254 4.99 -2.73 5.63
CA THR A 254 6.04 -2.98 6.62
C THR A 254 7.32 -2.21 6.26
N SER A 255 7.53 -1.98 4.96
CA SER A 255 8.56 -1.07 4.44
C SER A 255 8.06 -0.39 3.18
N VAL A 256 7.91 0.91 3.23
CA VAL A 256 7.45 1.73 2.11
C VAL A 256 8.57 2.19 1.17
N HIS A 257 9.83 1.91 1.49
CA HIS A 257 10.96 2.23 0.61
C HIS A 257 12.06 1.18 0.68
N TYR A 258 12.41 0.61 -0.48
CA TYR A 258 13.32 -0.54 -0.60
C TYR A 258 14.75 -0.29 -0.10
N ILE A 259 15.20 0.97 0.00
CA ILE A 259 16.51 1.33 0.56
C ILE A 259 16.38 1.75 2.02
N VAL A 260 15.48 2.69 2.35
CA VAL A 260 15.40 3.23 3.71
C VAL A 260 15.04 2.13 4.68
N GLY A 261 13.90 1.46 4.50
CA GLY A 261 13.44 0.46 5.44
C GLY A 261 14.36 -0.76 5.54
N THR A 262 15.09 -1.10 4.48
CA THR A 262 15.99 -2.26 4.52
C THR A 262 17.36 -1.92 5.13
N ASN A 263 18.00 -0.82 4.73
CA ASN A 263 19.30 -0.47 5.28
C ASN A 263 19.22 0.05 6.72
N GLU A 264 18.15 0.75 7.02
CA GLU A 264 17.95 1.45 8.29
C GLU A 264 16.57 1.05 8.88
N PRO A 265 16.38 -0.21 9.28
CA PRO A 265 15.08 -0.71 9.74
C PRO A 265 14.57 -0.03 11.01
N GLU A 266 15.43 0.63 11.77
CA GLU A 266 15.09 1.44 12.96
C GLU A 266 14.54 2.83 12.62
N TRP A 267 14.61 3.25 11.36
CA TRP A 267 14.15 4.58 10.99
C TRP A 267 12.63 4.59 10.85
N ALA A 268 12.00 5.51 11.60
CA ALA A 268 10.56 5.67 11.58
C ALA A 268 10.10 6.42 10.33
N LEU A 269 8.94 6.02 9.81
CA LEU A 269 8.22 6.78 8.80
C LEU A 269 7.30 7.79 9.50
N GLY A 270 7.23 9.02 9.02
CA GLY A 270 6.48 10.12 9.66
C GLY A 270 4.95 9.96 9.69
N ILE A 271 4.43 8.93 9.05
CA ILE A 271 2.99 8.61 8.99
C ILE A 271 2.64 7.28 9.69
N GLU A 272 3.61 6.61 10.33
CA GLU A 272 3.34 5.39 11.10
C GLU A 272 2.44 5.68 12.29
N HIS A 273 1.45 4.83 12.52
CA HIS A 273 0.54 4.91 13.65
C HIS A 273 1.28 4.68 14.97
N ASP A 274 2.12 3.65 15.03
CA ASP A 274 3.03 3.36 16.14
C ASP A 274 4.44 3.06 15.58
N PRO A 275 5.34 4.06 15.57
CA PRO A 275 6.68 3.89 15.00
C PRO A 275 7.52 2.82 15.70
N ALA A 276 7.37 2.63 17.01
CA ALA A 276 8.13 1.63 17.75
C ALA A 276 7.68 0.22 17.37
N GLN A 277 6.36 0.00 17.31
CA GLN A 277 5.79 -1.27 16.84
C GLN A 277 6.12 -1.54 15.37
N ALA A 278 6.12 -0.52 14.51
CA ALA A 278 6.50 -0.67 13.09
C ALA A 278 7.94 -1.15 12.93
N VAL A 279 8.87 -0.63 13.73
CA VAL A 279 10.26 -1.10 13.76
C VAL A 279 10.37 -2.56 14.18
N GLU A 280 9.69 -2.97 15.25
CA GLU A 280 9.66 -4.36 15.72
C GLU A 280 9.10 -5.30 14.63
N THR A 281 7.98 -4.93 14.04
CA THR A 281 7.33 -5.66 12.95
C THR A 281 8.26 -5.80 11.74
N ARG A 282 8.89 -4.71 11.33
CA ARG A 282 9.82 -4.66 10.20
C ARG A 282 10.99 -5.60 10.40
N ARG A 283 11.64 -5.54 11.58
CA ARG A 283 12.73 -6.46 11.91
C ARG A 283 12.29 -7.92 11.93
N LYS A 284 11.15 -8.22 12.53
CA LYS A 284 10.59 -9.59 12.58
C LYS A 284 10.40 -10.15 11.17
N LEU A 285 9.73 -9.42 10.28
CA LEU A 285 9.41 -9.90 8.93
C LEU A 285 10.64 -9.96 8.03
N PHE A 286 11.57 -9.03 8.13
CA PHE A 286 12.82 -9.05 7.36
C PHE A 286 13.73 -10.19 7.81
N THR A 287 13.83 -10.45 9.11
CA THR A 287 14.57 -11.59 9.65
C THR A 287 13.99 -12.90 9.15
N MET A 288 12.65 -13.05 9.23
CA MET A 288 11.96 -14.23 8.71
C MET A 288 12.23 -14.43 7.21
N ALA A 289 12.16 -13.36 6.40
CA ALA A 289 12.42 -13.42 4.97
C ALA A 289 13.87 -13.86 4.67
N ALA A 290 14.82 -13.30 5.41
CA ALA A 290 16.26 -13.61 5.23
C ALA A 290 16.61 -15.04 5.68
N GLU A 291 16.17 -15.46 6.88
CA GLU A 291 16.49 -16.78 7.45
C GLU A 291 15.84 -17.93 6.65
N GLN A 292 14.62 -17.73 6.16
CA GLN A 292 13.90 -18.73 5.38
C GLN A 292 14.15 -18.61 3.88
N ASN A 293 14.99 -17.65 3.46
CA ASN A 293 15.31 -17.38 2.05
C ASN A 293 14.03 -17.21 1.17
N LEU A 294 13.03 -16.52 1.70
CA LEU A 294 11.76 -16.29 1.00
C LEU A 294 11.97 -15.36 -0.21
N LEU A 295 11.15 -15.52 -1.25
CA LEU A 295 10.87 -14.40 -2.13
C LEU A 295 10.15 -13.31 -1.33
N VAL A 296 10.44 -12.06 -1.66
CA VAL A 296 9.83 -10.89 -1.03
C VAL A 296 9.16 -10.06 -2.09
N ALA A 297 7.94 -9.61 -1.83
CA ALA A 297 7.27 -8.57 -2.59
C ALA A 297 7.12 -7.32 -1.73
N GLY A 298 7.39 -6.14 -2.29
CA GLY A 298 7.17 -4.84 -1.64
C GLY A 298 6.18 -4.01 -2.44
N TYR A 299 5.15 -3.47 -1.77
CA TYR A 299 4.11 -2.69 -2.43
C TYR A 299 4.66 -1.41 -3.08
N HIS A 300 5.55 -0.70 -2.37
CA HIS A 300 6.17 0.55 -2.81
C HIS A 300 7.60 0.39 -3.33
N PHE A 301 8.04 -0.83 -3.61
CA PHE A 301 9.36 -1.08 -4.17
C PHE A 301 9.36 -0.82 -5.69
N PRO A 302 10.53 -0.59 -6.33
CA PRO A 302 10.59 -0.45 -7.78
C PRO A 302 10.00 -1.68 -8.48
N PHE A 303 9.13 -1.44 -9.47
CA PHE A 303 8.42 -2.49 -10.22
C PHE A 303 9.37 -3.58 -10.77
N PRO A 304 9.06 -4.87 -10.66
CA PRO A 304 7.84 -5.48 -10.10
C PRO A 304 7.87 -5.69 -8.58
N GLY A 305 8.82 -5.12 -7.86
CA GLY A 305 8.93 -5.20 -6.41
C GLY A 305 9.32 -6.56 -5.85
N ILE A 306 9.76 -7.50 -6.70
CA ILE A 306 10.09 -8.87 -6.31
C ILE A 306 11.60 -9.03 -6.12
N GLY A 307 11.99 -9.60 -5.00
CA GLY A 307 13.40 -9.80 -4.65
C GLY A 307 13.63 -10.81 -3.54
N ARG A 308 14.80 -10.72 -2.95
CA ARG A 308 15.18 -11.47 -1.73
C ARG A 308 15.76 -10.54 -0.70
N MET A 309 15.60 -10.92 0.56
CA MET A 309 16.19 -10.22 1.69
C MET A 309 17.38 -11.00 2.22
N SER A 310 18.46 -10.30 2.58
CA SER A 310 19.60 -10.86 3.31
C SER A 310 20.03 -9.92 4.42
N VAL A 311 20.62 -10.46 5.48
CA VAL A 311 21.21 -9.65 6.56
C VAL A 311 22.43 -8.89 6.03
N ASN A 312 22.54 -7.60 6.37
CA ASN A 312 23.65 -6.73 5.98
C ASN A 312 24.01 -5.78 7.13
N GLY A 313 25.01 -6.17 7.92
CA GLY A 313 25.37 -5.45 9.16
C GLY A 313 24.20 -5.42 10.14
N ASP A 314 23.84 -4.24 10.61
CA ASP A 314 22.70 -4.04 11.52
C ASP A 314 21.34 -3.91 10.78
N GLY A 315 21.38 -3.85 9.46
CA GLY A 315 20.21 -3.76 8.58
C GLY A 315 20.08 -4.98 7.67
N PHE A 316 19.41 -4.76 6.56
CA PHE A 316 19.13 -5.77 5.53
C PHE A 316 19.48 -5.24 4.15
N LEU A 317 19.64 -6.12 3.20
CA LEU A 317 19.81 -5.82 1.80
C LEU A 317 18.68 -6.48 1.01
N TYR A 318 17.88 -5.67 0.32
CA TYR A 318 16.96 -6.15 -0.69
C TYR A 318 17.69 -6.29 -2.03
N THR A 319 17.61 -7.47 -2.62
CA THR A 319 18.19 -7.76 -3.94
C THR A 319 17.07 -8.11 -4.90
N PRO A 320 16.75 -7.27 -5.90
CA PRO A 320 15.78 -7.59 -6.93
C PRO A 320 16.14 -8.89 -7.66
N VAL A 321 15.13 -9.68 -8.02
CA VAL A 321 15.30 -10.89 -8.83
C VAL A 321 14.42 -10.82 -10.08
N SER A 322 14.90 -11.44 -11.16
CA SER A 322 14.06 -11.66 -12.34
C SER A 322 13.10 -12.80 -12.07
N VAL A 323 11.82 -12.58 -12.32
CA VAL A 323 10.76 -13.60 -12.22
C VAL A 323 10.16 -13.84 -13.61
N SER A 324 9.80 -15.09 -13.92
CA SER A 324 9.27 -15.50 -15.23
C SER A 324 8.14 -16.52 -15.10
#